data_d80fa1f873b44472e7c655fe3a6fd343
#
_entry.id   d80fa1f873b44472e7c655fe3a6fd343
#
_cell.length_a   1.000
_cell.length_b   1.000
_cell.length_c   1.000
_cell.angle_alpha   90.00
_cell.angle_beta   90.00
_cell.angle_gamma   90.00
#
_symmetry.space_group_name_H-M   'P 1'
#
loop_
_entity.id
_entity.type
_entity.pdbx_description
1 polymer ?
#
loop_
_entity_poly.entity_id
_entity_poly.type
_entity_poly.pdbx_seq_one_letter_code
_entity_poly.pdbx_strand_id
1 'polypeptide(L)'
;MRKSNVILVALGFSVSSAVMAQQQRLPSDVYEVYVADKERIEREYKADKERCNSLDGNAEDICEAEAKGREEVAKAELEDKYRPSRESRYEVRMARAKADYRVAKERCDDLSGNVKDVCLEEAKAAQAAAIADAKKED
;
A
#
# COMPACT_ATOMS: atom_id res chain seq x y z
N MET A 1 -46.49 31.13 50.46
CA MET A 1 -45.25 31.19 49.64
C MET A 1 -44.66 29.79 49.54
N ARG A 2 -44.93 29.08 48.46
CA ARG A 2 -44.38 27.74 48.22
C ARG A 2 -43.32 27.87 47.15
N LYS A 3 -42.08 27.57 47.50
CA LYS A 3 -40.96 27.51 46.57
C LYS A 3 -40.91 26.14 45.93
N SER A 4 -41.22 26.03 44.64
CA SER A 4 -41.07 24.79 43.87
C SER A 4 -39.63 24.68 43.36
N ASN A 5 -38.94 23.67 43.86
CA ASN A 5 -37.62 23.27 43.30
C ASN A 5 -37.85 22.42 42.04
N VAL A 6 -37.44 22.93 40.92
CA VAL A 6 -37.36 22.16 39.67
C VAL A 6 -35.98 21.48 39.63
N ILE A 7 -35.97 20.15 39.72
CA ILE A 7 -34.76 19.34 39.54
C ILE A 7 -34.64 19.05 38.04
N LEU A 8 -33.67 19.68 37.42
CA LEU A 8 -33.23 19.37 36.04
C LEU A 8 -32.38 18.09 36.06
N VAL A 9 -32.97 16.98 35.62
CA VAL A 9 -32.21 15.74 35.36
C VAL A 9 -31.57 15.86 34.00
N ALA A 10 -30.28 16.11 33.98
CA ALA A 10 -29.46 16.03 32.76
C ALA A 10 -29.19 14.56 32.43
N LEU A 11 -29.93 14.02 31.45
CA LEU A 11 -29.61 12.71 30.83
C LEU A 11 -28.40 12.86 29.94
N GLY A 12 -27.23 12.54 30.48
CA GLY A 12 -25.99 12.43 29.72
C GLY A 12 -26.03 11.19 28.81
N PHE A 13 -26.18 11.43 27.51
CA PHE A 13 -25.94 10.37 26.51
C PHE A 13 -24.43 10.16 26.37
N SER A 14 -23.91 9.19 27.12
CA SER A 14 -22.57 8.64 26.86
C SER A 14 -22.66 7.75 25.64
N VAL A 15 -22.37 8.30 24.45
CA VAL A 15 -22.18 7.51 23.24
C VAL A 15 -20.86 6.77 23.39
N SER A 16 -20.95 5.49 23.69
CA SER A 16 -19.81 4.59 23.88
C SER A 16 -18.96 4.52 22.61
N SER A 17 -17.72 4.98 22.72
CA SER A 17 -16.67 4.92 21.68
C SER A 17 -16.26 3.49 21.27
N ALA A 18 -16.94 2.46 21.80
CA ALA A 18 -16.64 1.05 21.53
C ALA A 18 -17.10 0.54 20.16
N VAL A 19 -18.01 1.26 19.48
CA VAL A 19 -18.59 0.80 18.20
C VAL A 19 -17.62 0.97 17.03
N MET A 20 -16.69 1.92 17.10
CA MET A 20 -15.74 2.20 16.02
C MET A 20 -14.61 1.17 15.90
N ALA A 21 -14.27 0.44 16.95
CA ALA A 21 -13.18 -0.54 16.94
C ALA A 21 -13.58 -1.91 16.35
N GLN A 22 -14.88 -2.20 16.21
CA GLN A 22 -15.37 -3.48 15.70
C GLN A 22 -15.43 -3.56 14.17
N GLN A 23 -15.44 -2.46 13.45
CA GLN A 23 -15.54 -2.43 11.99
C GLN A 23 -14.27 -2.82 11.26
N GLN A 24 -13.13 -2.95 11.94
CA GLN A 24 -11.83 -3.29 11.32
C GLN A 24 -11.42 -4.76 11.47
N ARG A 25 -12.16 -5.57 12.21
CA ARG A 25 -11.85 -6.98 12.40
C ARG A 25 -12.55 -7.83 11.35
N LEU A 26 -11.76 -8.56 10.58
CA LEU A 26 -12.29 -9.59 9.68
C LEU A 26 -12.93 -10.71 10.50
N PRO A 27 -14.02 -11.36 10.03
CA PRO A 27 -14.52 -12.61 10.58
C PRO A 27 -13.39 -13.65 10.64
N SER A 28 -13.45 -14.59 11.61
CA SER A 28 -12.33 -15.52 11.87
C SER A 28 -11.97 -16.38 10.67
N ASP A 29 -12.96 -16.86 9.93
CA ASP A 29 -12.78 -17.65 8.71
C ASP A 29 -12.14 -16.84 7.58
N VAL A 30 -12.56 -15.57 7.43
CA VAL A 30 -11.97 -14.64 6.45
C VAL A 30 -10.55 -14.26 6.86
N TYR A 31 -10.30 -14.10 8.16
CA TYR A 31 -8.98 -13.78 8.69
C TYR A 31 -7.95 -14.89 8.42
N GLU A 32 -8.35 -16.15 8.55
CA GLU A 32 -7.46 -17.30 8.23
C GLU A 32 -7.06 -17.30 6.76
N VAL A 33 -7.99 -17.02 5.84
CA VAL A 33 -7.69 -16.90 4.41
C VAL A 33 -6.80 -15.70 4.10
N TYR A 34 -7.04 -14.56 4.77
CA TYR A 34 -6.16 -13.38 4.66
C TYR A 34 -4.73 -13.70 5.07
N VAL A 35 -4.54 -14.40 6.19
CA VAL A 35 -3.19 -14.83 6.65
C VAL A 35 -2.53 -15.75 5.64
N ALA A 36 -3.26 -16.74 5.11
CA ALA A 36 -2.74 -17.66 4.10
C ALA A 36 -2.33 -16.94 2.80
N ASP A 37 -3.13 -15.97 2.34
CA ASP A 37 -2.78 -15.13 1.18
C ASP A 37 -1.54 -14.29 1.44
N LYS A 38 -1.41 -13.71 2.65
CA LYS A 38 -0.22 -12.94 3.04
C LYS A 38 1.05 -13.81 3.04
N GLU A 39 0.98 -15.00 3.62
CA GLU A 39 2.10 -15.94 3.63
C GLU A 39 2.48 -16.40 2.21
N ARG A 40 1.50 -16.55 1.30
CA ARG A 40 1.76 -16.85 -0.11
C ARG A 40 2.56 -15.73 -0.77
N ILE A 41 2.18 -14.47 -0.58
CA ILE A 41 2.92 -13.30 -1.10
C ILE A 41 4.37 -13.30 -0.59
N GLU A 42 4.59 -13.59 0.69
CA GLU A 42 5.93 -13.65 1.27
C GLU A 42 6.78 -14.79 0.69
N ARG A 43 6.17 -15.96 0.43
CA ARG A 43 6.86 -17.08 -0.23
C ARG A 43 7.21 -16.77 -1.67
N GLU A 44 6.30 -16.15 -2.41
CA GLU A 44 6.53 -15.71 -3.79
C GLU A 44 7.68 -14.70 -3.87
N TYR A 45 7.71 -13.71 -2.98
CA TYR A 45 8.81 -12.75 -2.91
C TYR A 45 10.16 -13.41 -2.64
N LYS A 46 10.23 -14.36 -1.70
CA LYS A 46 11.46 -15.11 -1.43
C LYS A 46 11.94 -15.90 -2.66
N ALA A 47 11.04 -16.57 -3.34
CA ALA A 47 11.36 -17.31 -4.55
C ALA A 47 11.83 -16.38 -5.68
N ASP A 48 11.22 -15.21 -5.81
CA ASP A 48 11.64 -14.18 -6.77
C ASP A 48 13.05 -13.68 -6.47
N LYS A 49 13.35 -13.36 -5.22
CA LYS A 49 14.71 -12.97 -4.81
C LYS A 49 15.76 -14.05 -5.07
N GLU A 50 15.44 -15.31 -4.76
CA GLU A 50 16.35 -16.42 -5.04
C GLU A 50 16.67 -16.54 -6.53
N ARG A 51 15.71 -16.28 -7.41
CA ARG A 51 15.97 -16.23 -8.86
C ARG A 51 16.89 -15.08 -9.26
N CYS A 52 16.80 -13.94 -8.60
CA CYS A 52 17.66 -12.79 -8.85
C CYS A 52 19.12 -13.09 -8.51
N ASN A 53 19.41 -13.93 -7.52
CA ASN A 53 20.77 -14.32 -7.10
C ASN A 53 21.58 -15.03 -8.20
N SER A 54 20.95 -15.45 -9.30
CA SER A 54 21.64 -16.01 -10.47
C SER A 54 22.10 -14.97 -11.49
N LEU A 55 21.78 -13.70 -11.24
CA LEU A 55 22.15 -12.55 -12.06
C LEU A 55 23.29 -11.77 -11.39
N ASP A 56 23.95 -10.93 -12.16
CA ASP A 56 25.05 -10.10 -11.68
C ASP A 56 24.83 -8.63 -12.04
N GLY A 57 25.36 -7.72 -11.20
CA GLY A 57 25.38 -6.28 -11.44
C GLY A 57 23.98 -5.69 -11.58
N ASN A 58 23.81 -4.74 -12.50
CA ASN A 58 22.53 -4.03 -12.63
C ASN A 58 21.36 -4.94 -13.04
N ALA A 59 21.61 -6.09 -13.67
CA ALA A 59 20.55 -7.07 -13.95
C ALA A 59 19.98 -7.70 -12.65
N GLU A 60 20.84 -7.93 -11.65
CA GLU A 60 20.43 -8.36 -10.32
C GLU A 60 19.61 -7.27 -9.64
N ASP A 61 20.09 -6.02 -9.64
CA ASP A 61 19.41 -4.87 -9.01
C ASP A 61 18.01 -4.63 -9.62
N ILE A 62 17.90 -4.69 -10.96
CA ILE A 62 16.60 -4.60 -11.65
C ILE A 62 15.67 -5.75 -11.23
N CYS A 63 16.17 -6.98 -11.20
CA CYS A 63 15.39 -8.15 -10.79
C CYS A 63 14.89 -8.01 -9.34
N GLU A 64 15.75 -7.57 -8.42
CA GLU A 64 15.36 -7.34 -7.03
C GLU A 64 14.34 -6.19 -6.89
N ALA A 65 14.50 -5.11 -7.67
CA ALA A 65 13.55 -4.01 -7.72
C ALA A 65 12.17 -4.47 -8.21
N GLU A 66 12.12 -5.33 -9.24
CA GLU A 66 10.88 -5.94 -9.74
C GLU A 66 10.25 -6.88 -8.71
N ALA A 67 11.04 -7.74 -8.06
CA ALA A 67 10.56 -8.66 -7.03
C ALA A 67 9.94 -7.88 -5.85
N LYS A 68 10.63 -6.83 -5.39
CA LYS A 68 10.14 -5.97 -4.31
C LYS A 68 8.90 -5.18 -4.70
N GLY A 69 8.86 -4.68 -5.93
CA GLY A 69 7.69 -3.98 -6.46
C GLY A 69 6.45 -4.89 -6.50
N ARG A 70 6.60 -6.13 -6.99
CA ARG A 70 5.50 -7.12 -6.99
C ARG A 70 4.99 -7.42 -5.58
N GLU A 71 5.89 -7.62 -4.61
CA GLU A 71 5.52 -7.86 -3.21
C GLU A 71 4.70 -6.69 -2.64
N GLU A 72 5.16 -5.46 -2.80
CA GLU A 72 4.49 -4.27 -2.26
C GLU A 72 3.11 -4.05 -2.90
N VAL A 73 3.00 -4.24 -4.21
CA VAL A 73 1.71 -4.16 -4.91
C VAL A 73 0.77 -5.27 -4.44
N ALA A 74 1.24 -6.52 -4.35
CA ALA A 74 0.43 -7.64 -3.89
C ALA A 74 -0.08 -7.45 -2.45
N LYS A 75 0.73 -6.85 -1.56
CA LYS A 75 0.31 -6.51 -0.20
C LYS A 75 -0.79 -5.44 -0.18
N ALA A 76 -0.67 -4.41 -1.02
CA ALA A 76 -1.69 -3.38 -1.12
C ALA A 76 -3.00 -3.94 -1.71
N GLU A 77 -2.92 -4.79 -2.74
CA GLU A 77 -4.07 -5.49 -3.32
C GLU A 77 -4.73 -6.46 -2.32
N LEU A 78 -3.95 -7.10 -1.45
CA LEU A 78 -4.46 -7.94 -0.37
C LEU A 78 -5.31 -7.12 0.60
N GLU A 79 -4.84 -5.96 1.02
CA GLU A 79 -5.61 -5.07 1.89
C GLU A 79 -6.90 -4.59 1.20
N ASP A 80 -6.84 -4.21 -0.08
CA ASP A 80 -8.03 -3.81 -0.82
C ASP A 80 -9.03 -4.96 -1.01
N LYS A 81 -8.55 -6.18 -1.23
CA LYS A 81 -9.39 -7.37 -1.35
C LYS A 81 -10.21 -7.65 -0.09
N TYR A 82 -9.60 -7.52 1.08
CA TYR A 82 -10.24 -7.90 2.36
C TYR A 82 -10.85 -6.73 3.11
N ARG A 83 -10.43 -5.52 2.84
CA ARG A 83 -10.93 -4.27 3.42
C ARG A 83 -11.09 -3.18 2.36
N PRO A 84 -11.99 -3.39 1.38
CA PRO A 84 -12.14 -2.47 0.26
C PRO A 84 -12.59 -1.09 0.75
N SER A 85 -11.87 -0.06 0.34
CA SER A 85 -12.16 1.33 0.65
C SER A 85 -11.58 2.25 -0.44
N ARG A 86 -11.92 3.52 -0.41
CA ARG A 86 -11.23 4.51 -1.27
C ARG A 86 -9.74 4.56 -0.95
N GLU A 87 -9.40 4.53 0.32
CA GLU A 87 -8.02 4.54 0.81
C GLU A 87 -7.23 3.32 0.31
N SER A 88 -7.76 2.09 0.47
CA SER A 88 -7.08 0.88 0.01
C SER A 88 -6.86 0.87 -1.50
N ARG A 89 -7.82 1.31 -2.29
CA ARG A 89 -7.64 1.48 -3.75
C ARG A 89 -6.58 2.51 -4.11
N TYR A 90 -6.56 3.65 -3.39
CA TYR A 90 -5.49 4.65 -3.53
C TYR A 90 -4.11 4.06 -3.22
N GLU A 91 -3.98 3.31 -2.11
CA GLU A 91 -2.72 2.65 -1.73
C GLU A 91 -2.25 1.64 -2.79
N VAL A 92 -3.15 0.89 -3.45
CA VAL A 92 -2.79 0.02 -4.58
C VAL A 92 -2.15 0.83 -5.72
N ARG A 93 -2.78 1.95 -6.11
CA ARG A 93 -2.25 2.80 -7.18
C ARG A 93 -0.90 3.42 -6.80
N MET A 94 -0.76 3.85 -5.54
CA MET A 94 0.50 4.37 -5.01
C MET A 94 1.60 3.32 -4.97
N ALA A 95 1.28 2.08 -4.58
CA ALA A 95 2.23 0.97 -4.59
C ALA A 95 2.74 0.67 -6.00
N ARG A 96 1.85 0.67 -7.00
CA ARG A 96 2.23 0.51 -8.41
C ARG A 96 3.14 1.64 -8.90
N ALA A 97 2.79 2.89 -8.65
CA ALA A 97 3.61 4.04 -9.04
C ALA A 97 5.02 4.00 -8.43
N LYS A 98 5.14 3.58 -7.18
CA LYS A 98 6.43 3.40 -6.50
C LYS A 98 7.22 2.21 -7.05
N ALA A 99 6.56 1.10 -7.35
CA ALA A 99 7.20 -0.09 -7.93
C ALA A 99 7.77 0.21 -9.32
N ASP A 100 7.00 0.85 -10.18
CA ASP A 100 7.41 1.23 -11.53
C ASP A 100 8.60 2.21 -11.49
N TYR A 101 8.57 3.20 -10.61
CA TYR A 101 9.68 4.13 -10.44
C TYR A 101 10.96 3.42 -9.96
N ARG A 102 10.87 2.51 -9.01
CA ARG A 102 12.02 1.74 -8.51
C ARG A 102 12.70 0.99 -9.64
N VAL A 103 11.95 0.28 -10.47
CA VAL A 103 12.47 -0.48 -11.61
C VAL A 103 13.05 0.47 -12.67
N ALA A 104 12.35 1.55 -13.00
CA ALA A 104 12.85 2.54 -13.96
C ALA A 104 14.17 3.16 -13.52
N LYS A 105 14.30 3.47 -12.23
CA LYS A 105 15.54 4.01 -11.65
C LYS A 105 16.72 3.03 -11.81
N GLU A 106 16.54 1.75 -11.45
CA GLU A 106 17.60 0.75 -11.62
C GLU A 106 17.99 0.57 -13.11
N ARG A 107 17.02 0.62 -14.02
CA ARG A 107 17.33 0.59 -15.47
C ARG A 107 18.15 1.78 -15.95
N CYS A 108 18.00 2.96 -15.34
CA CYS A 108 18.81 4.12 -15.65
C CYS A 108 20.28 3.96 -15.21
N ASP A 109 20.57 3.07 -14.27
CA ASP A 109 21.93 2.85 -13.77
C ASP A 109 22.86 2.17 -14.79
N ASP A 110 22.31 1.54 -15.83
CA ASP A 110 23.07 1.06 -17.00
C ASP A 110 23.57 2.20 -17.91
N LEU A 111 23.05 3.40 -17.73
CA LEU A 111 23.39 4.57 -18.50
C LEU A 111 24.44 5.43 -17.78
N SER A 112 25.08 6.36 -18.49
CA SER A 112 26.07 7.26 -17.92
C SER A 112 25.89 8.69 -18.42
N GLY A 113 26.46 9.65 -17.67
CA GLY A 113 26.47 11.07 -18.04
C GLY A 113 25.05 11.63 -18.21
N ASN A 114 24.89 12.56 -19.13
CA ASN A 114 23.61 13.25 -19.36
C ASN A 114 22.46 12.33 -19.76
N VAL A 115 22.75 11.20 -20.41
CA VAL A 115 21.69 10.22 -20.78
C VAL A 115 21.10 9.58 -19.52
N LYS A 116 21.90 9.27 -18.52
CA LYS A 116 21.43 8.80 -17.20
C LYS A 116 20.57 9.86 -16.51
N ASP A 117 21.01 11.11 -16.50
CA ASP A 117 20.28 12.21 -15.87
C ASP A 117 18.90 12.39 -16.49
N VAL A 118 18.81 12.38 -17.83
CA VAL A 118 17.52 12.45 -18.56
C VAL A 118 16.63 11.26 -18.20
N CYS A 119 17.16 10.03 -18.19
CA CYS A 119 16.42 8.83 -17.81
C CYS A 119 15.83 8.95 -16.40
N LEU A 120 16.60 9.42 -15.42
CA LEU A 120 16.14 9.61 -14.05
C LEU A 120 15.05 10.68 -13.94
N GLU A 121 15.15 11.77 -14.69
CA GLU A 121 14.12 12.82 -14.71
C GLU A 121 12.82 12.31 -15.38
N GLU A 122 12.91 11.52 -16.44
CA GLU A 122 11.76 10.86 -17.06
C GLU A 122 11.07 9.88 -16.10
N ALA A 123 11.86 9.07 -15.37
CA ALA A 123 11.33 8.15 -14.36
C ALA A 123 10.59 8.89 -13.23
N LYS A 124 11.14 10.00 -12.75
CA LYS A 124 10.48 10.86 -11.74
C LYS A 124 9.21 11.49 -12.28
N ALA A 125 9.23 11.99 -13.51
CA ALA A 125 8.05 12.59 -14.14
C ALA A 125 6.92 11.57 -14.31
N ALA A 126 7.24 10.34 -14.74
CA ALA A 126 6.28 9.25 -14.86
C ALA A 126 5.67 8.90 -13.49
N GLN A 127 6.47 8.80 -12.44
CA GLN A 127 5.97 8.57 -11.08
C GLN A 127 5.05 9.70 -10.63
N ALA A 128 5.44 10.95 -10.82
CA ALA A 128 4.63 12.11 -10.43
C ALA A 128 3.29 12.14 -11.16
N ALA A 129 3.25 11.79 -12.44
CA ALA A 129 2.03 11.65 -13.22
C ALA A 129 1.12 10.55 -12.67
N ALA A 130 1.67 9.35 -12.39
CA ALA A 130 0.92 8.24 -11.82
C ALA A 130 0.33 8.57 -10.44
N ILE A 131 1.09 9.28 -9.59
CA ILE A 131 0.59 9.76 -8.29
C ILE A 131 -0.52 10.79 -8.45
N ALA A 132 -0.39 11.72 -9.41
CA ALA A 132 -1.42 12.70 -9.69
C ALA A 132 -2.72 12.05 -10.19
N ASP A 133 -2.62 11.03 -11.03
CA ASP A 133 -3.78 10.27 -11.52
C ASP A 133 -4.43 9.44 -10.40
N ALA A 134 -3.62 8.81 -9.54
CA ALA A 134 -4.12 8.11 -8.36
C ALA A 134 -5.01 8.98 -7.46
N LYS A 135 -4.66 10.27 -7.32
CA LYS A 135 -5.44 11.24 -6.54
C LYS A 135 -6.75 11.68 -7.18
N LYS A 136 -6.87 11.63 -8.52
CA LYS A 136 -8.08 12.06 -9.24
C LYS A 136 -9.20 11.02 -9.16
N GLU A 137 -8.86 9.77 -8.98
CA GLU A 137 -9.82 8.66 -8.93
C GLU A 137 -10.45 8.45 -7.55
N ASP A 138 -10.08 9.27 -6.57
CA ASP A 138 -10.65 9.32 -5.23
C ASP A 138 -11.70 10.42 -5.09
#